data_150489ce66d838ddb14fbf658dc5ae2e
#
_entry.id   150489ce66d838ddb14fbf658dc5ae2e
#
_cell.length_a   1.000
_cell.length_b   1.000
_cell.length_c   1.000
_cell.angle_alpha   90.00
_cell.angle_beta   90.00
_cell.angle_gamma   90.00
#
_symmetry.space_group_name_H-M   'P 1'
#
loop_
_entity.id
_entity.type
_entity.pdbx_description
1 polymer ?
#
loop_
_entity_poly.entity_id
_entity_poly.type
_entity_poly.pdbx_seq_one_letter_code
_entity_poly.pdbx_strand_id
1 'polypeptide(L)'
;LNLEDELIELSGAIEIAFFLEARRQVQPPPYAMGIVEGSVTTPEEAERIQQIRRDCKTLIAIGTCATAGGVQALRNFADVQEYAQAVYAHPEYLQTLATSTPISAHVKVDLELWGCPVNKHQLLEVVTALLQQRKPALPQYSVCLECKRRGTNCVTVASGIACLGPITQAGCGAICPAYGRGCYGCFGPLHNLDPKPFIPVLMAHERFPGEAVRLLRTISGAAPAFEQAANLVLAEEEAHA
;
A
#
# COMPACT_ATOMS: atom_id res chain seq x y z
N LEU A 1 -10.74 1.39 -11.96
CA LEU A 1 -12.13 1.12 -12.42
C LEU A 1 -13.21 1.65 -11.46
N ASN A 2 -12.94 1.78 -10.15
CA ASN A 2 -13.92 2.35 -9.19
C ASN A 2 -14.14 3.88 -9.33
N LEU A 3 -13.60 4.49 -10.37
CA LEU A 3 -13.57 5.94 -10.62
C LEU A 3 -14.24 6.29 -11.97
N GLU A 4 -15.11 5.45 -12.49
CA GLU A 4 -15.63 5.59 -13.86
C GLU A 4 -16.28 6.96 -14.10
N ASP A 5 -17.21 7.38 -13.25
CA ASP A 5 -17.89 8.67 -13.37
C ASP A 5 -16.92 9.84 -13.15
N GLU A 6 -16.06 9.73 -12.14
CA GLU A 6 -15.07 10.74 -11.81
C GLU A 6 -13.96 10.88 -12.88
N LEU A 7 -13.61 9.79 -13.58
CA LEU A 7 -12.69 9.85 -14.72
C LEU A 7 -13.31 10.58 -15.91
N ILE A 8 -14.61 10.44 -16.12
CA ILE A 8 -15.34 11.19 -17.16
C ILE A 8 -15.31 12.69 -16.84
N GLU A 9 -15.59 13.08 -15.60
CA GLU A 9 -15.49 14.48 -15.17
C GLU A 9 -14.05 15.02 -15.32
N LEU A 10 -13.05 14.26 -14.88
CA LEU A 10 -11.65 14.64 -15.02
C LEU A 10 -11.22 14.77 -16.48
N SER A 11 -11.75 13.97 -17.39
CA SER A 11 -11.42 14.04 -18.82
C SER A 11 -11.78 15.37 -19.48
N GLY A 12 -12.69 16.14 -18.85
CA GLY A 12 -12.98 17.53 -19.24
C GLY A 12 -11.92 18.55 -18.79
N ALA A 13 -11.10 18.21 -17.80
CA ALA A 13 -10.10 19.08 -17.21
C ALA A 13 -8.64 18.65 -17.50
N ILE A 14 -8.43 17.37 -17.83
CA ILE A 14 -7.12 16.79 -18.14
C ILE A 14 -7.18 15.99 -19.44
N GLU A 15 -6.07 15.93 -20.15
CA GLU A 15 -5.90 15.02 -21.27
C GLU A 15 -5.23 13.73 -20.79
N ILE A 16 -5.94 12.59 -20.94
CA ILE A 16 -5.39 11.26 -20.64
C ILE A 16 -4.57 10.80 -21.84
N ALA A 17 -3.28 11.07 -21.83
CA ALA A 17 -2.37 10.81 -22.94
C ALA A 17 -2.03 9.32 -23.10
N PHE A 18 -1.93 8.58 -21.99
CA PHE A 18 -1.57 7.17 -21.96
C PHE A 18 -2.40 6.42 -20.90
N PHE A 19 -3.26 5.51 -21.33
CA PHE A 19 -4.01 4.62 -20.46
C PHE A 19 -4.55 3.42 -21.27
N LEU A 20 -3.73 2.39 -21.43
CA LEU A 20 -3.99 1.26 -22.33
C LEU A 20 -5.27 0.48 -22.00
N GLU A 21 -5.70 0.47 -20.74
CA GLU A 21 -6.94 -0.21 -20.32
C GLU A 21 -8.21 0.53 -20.76
N ALA A 22 -8.14 1.84 -20.93
CA ALA A 22 -9.30 2.67 -21.28
C ALA A 22 -9.19 3.31 -22.69
N ARG A 23 -8.01 3.35 -23.27
CA ARG A 23 -7.74 4.10 -24.50
C ARG A 23 -6.73 3.39 -25.40
N ARG A 24 -7.06 3.26 -26.71
CA ARG A 24 -6.14 2.68 -27.70
C ARG A 24 -5.11 3.69 -28.25
N GLN A 25 -5.47 4.97 -28.30
CA GLN A 25 -4.56 6.00 -28.78
C GLN A 25 -3.64 6.46 -27.66
N VAL A 26 -2.35 6.43 -27.91
CA VAL A 26 -1.29 6.86 -27.01
C VAL A 26 -0.63 8.09 -27.62
N GLN A 27 -0.45 9.13 -26.80
CA GLN A 27 0.35 10.29 -27.18
C GLN A 27 1.79 10.13 -26.66
N PRO A 28 2.79 10.65 -27.37
CA PRO A 28 4.18 10.58 -26.93
C PRO A 28 4.46 11.49 -25.72
N PRO A 29 5.49 11.19 -24.91
CA PRO A 29 5.96 12.06 -23.84
C PRO A 29 6.50 13.41 -24.42
N PRO A 30 6.71 14.44 -23.57
CA PRO A 30 6.67 14.39 -22.10
C PRO A 30 5.27 14.55 -21.51
N TYR A 31 5.04 13.91 -20.34
CA TYR A 31 3.79 14.00 -19.60
C TYR A 31 3.91 14.95 -18.41
N ALA A 32 2.87 15.74 -18.15
CA ALA A 32 2.81 16.58 -16.96
C ALA A 32 2.77 15.75 -15.67
N MET A 33 2.02 14.61 -15.69
CA MET A 33 1.81 13.73 -14.56
C MET A 33 1.79 12.28 -15.04
N GLY A 34 2.46 11.39 -14.29
CA GLY A 34 2.33 9.94 -14.39
C GLY A 34 1.74 9.38 -13.10
N ILE A 35 0.72 8.53 -13.24
CA ILE A 35 0.13 7.79 -12.12
C ILE A 35 0.45 6.32 -12.36
N VAL A 36 1.12 5.68 -11.40
CA VAL A 36 1.58 4.30 -11.53
C VAL A 36 1.01 3.46 -10.41
N GLU A 37 0.44 2.32 -10.77
CA GLU A 37 -0.06 1.27 -9.88
C GLU A 37 0.77 0.00 -10.05
N GLY A 38 0.77 -0.87 -9.06
CA GLY A 38 1.51 -2.14 -9.07
C GLY A 38 2.89 -2.04 -8.44
N SER A 39 3.43 -3.19 -8.04
CA SER A 39 4.79 -3.35 -7.52
C SER A 39 5.73 -3.77 -8.64
N VAL A 40 7.03 -3.62 -8.43
CA VAL A 40 8.05 -4.13 -9.36
C VAL A 40 8.42 -5.55 -8.95
N THR A 41 8.16 -6.50 -9.85
CA THR A 41 8.35 -7.94 -9.64
C THR A 41 9.15 -8.61 -10.75
N THR A 42 9.42 -7.89 -11.85
CA THR A 42 10.19 -8.38 -12.99
C THR A 42 11.29 -7.39 -13.39
N PRO A 43 12.37 -7.86 -14.06
CA PRO A 43 13.39 -6.96 -14.60
C PRO A 43 12.83 -5.94 -15.61
N GLU A 44 11.88 -6.36 -16.44
CA GLU A 44 11.22 -5.49 -17.43
C GLU A 44 10.46 -4.33 -16.76
N GLU A 45 9.73 -4.62 -15.68
CA GLU A 45 9.03 -3.58 -14.90
C GLU A 45 10.01 -2.60 -14.27
N ALA A 46 11.18 -3.08 -13.80
CA ALA A 46 12.22 -2.24 -13.24
C ALA A 46 12.81 -1.25 -14.27
N GLU A 47 12.99 -1.70 -15.51
CA GLU A 47 13.42 -0.82 -16.60
C GLU A 47 12.30 0.14 -17.02
N ARG A 48 11.08 -0.36 -17.14
CA ARG A 48 9.90 0.42 -17.52
C ARG A 48 9.63 1.57 -16.58
N ILE A 49 9.73 1.37 -15.27
CA ILE A 49 9.47 2.46 -14.31
C ILE A 49 10.53 3.57 -14.40
N GLN A 50 11.77 3.23 -14.72
CA GLN A 50 12.81 4.23 -14.95
C GLN A 50 12.50 5.07 -16.19
N GLN A 51 11.97 4.45 -17.26
CA GLN A 51 11.53 5.18 -18.45
C GLN A 51 10.35 6.09 -18.12
N ILE A 52 9.31 5.58 -17.42
CA ILE A 52 8.14 6.37 -17.00
C ILE A 52 8.59 7.58 -16.17
N ARG A 53 9.56 7.42 -15.25
CA ARG A 53 10.11 8.55 -14.47
C ARG A 53 10.72 9.64 -15.34
N ARG A 54 11.46 9.27 -16.40
CA ARG A 54 12.03 10.23 -17.35
C ARG A 54 10.97 10.96 -18.16
N ASP A 55 9.89 10.27 -18.50
CA ASP A 55 8.80 10.77 -19.34
C ASP A 55 7.83 11.70 -18.61
N CYS A 56 7.80 11.66 -17.26
CA CYS A 56 6.85 12.39 -16.43
C CYS A 56 7.53 13.52 -15.64
N LYS A 57 6.91 14.70 -15.60
CA LYS A 57 7.35 15.79 -14.71
C LYS A 57 7.07 15.45 -13.24
N THR A 58 5.87 14.96 -12.94
CA THR A 58 5.45 14.51 -11.62
C THR A 58 5.07 13.04 -11.68
N LEU A 59 5.61 12.22 -10.78
CA LEU A 59 5.30 10.79 -10.67
C LEU A 59 4.59 10.49 -9.36
N ILE A 60 3.42 9.86 -9.47
CA ILE A 60 2.58 9.48 -8.33
C ILE A 60 2.49 7.95 -8.30
N ALA A 61 2.85 7.34 -7.18
CA ALA A 61 2.60 5.93 -6.91
C ALA A 61 1.27 5.78 -6.18
N ILE A 62 0.35 4.98 -6.72
CA ILE A 62 -0.96 4.75 -6.11
C ILE A 62 -1.17 3.29 -5.72
N GLY A 63 -1.84 3.09 -4.60
CA GLY A 63 -2.14 1.78 -4.06
C GLY A 63 -0.97 1.16 -3.30
N THR A 64 -1.30 0.22 -2.43
CA THR A 64 -0.33 -0.43 -1.53
C THR A 64 0.72 -1.26 -2.28
N CYS A 65 0.41 -1.75 -3.47
CA CYS A 65 1.41 -2.45 -4.29
C CYS A 65 2.52 -1.50 -4.75
N ALA A 66 2.16 -0.32 -5.26
CA ALA A 66 3.13 0.67 -5.72
C ALA A 66 3.94 1.31 -4.57
N THR A 67 3.34 1.42 -3.37
CA THR A 67 3.95 2.12 -2.21
C THR A 67 4.67 1.20 -1.23
N ALA A 68 4.33 -0.10 -1.18
CA ALA A 68 4.91 -1.07 -0.24
C ALA A 68 5.06 -2.50 -0.80
N GLY A 69 5.05 -2.68 -2.11
CA GLY A 69 5.12 -4.01 -2.71
C GLY A 69 3.83 -4.83 -2.61
N GLY A 70 2.85 -4.40 -1.78
CA GLY A 70 1.55 -5.05 -1.62
C GLY A 70 1.60 -6.47 -1.07
N VAL A 71 0.56 -7.25 -1.33
CA VAL A 71 0.50 -8.69 -0.97
C VAL A 71 1.62 -9.48 -1.66
N GLN A 72 2.07 -9.06 -2.84
CA GLN A 72 3.19 -9.70 -3.53
C GLN A 72 4.49 -9.65 -2.73
N ALA A 73 4.64 -8.67 -1.81
CA ALA A 73 5.80 -8.56 -0.93
C ALA A 73 5.89 -9.68 0.13
N LEU A 74 4.88 -10.55 0.26
CA LEU A 74 4.99 -11.80 1.04
C LEU A 74 6.13 -12.69 0.55
N ARG A 75 6.46 -12.65 -0.75
CA ARG A 75 7.63 -13.34 -1.32
C ARG A 75 8.97 -12.88 -0.71
N ASN A 76 9.04 -11.64 -0.22
CA ASN A 76 10.27 -11.09 0.35
C ASN A 76 10.70 -11.81 1.64
N PHE A 77 9.81 -12.60 2.24
CA PHE A 77 10.03 -13.37 3.46
C PHE A 77 10.20 -14.88 3.20
N ALA A 78 10.38 -15.29 1.93
CA ALA A 78 10.49 -16.69 1.53
C ALA A 78 11.38 -16.84 0.28
N ASP A 79 11.74 -18.07 -0.08
CA ASP A 79 12.44 -18.36 -1.33
C ASP A 79 11.44 -18.48 -2.48
N VAL A 80 11.46 -17.50 -3.38
CA VAL A 80 10.58 -17.46 -4.56
C VAL A 80 10.83 -18.63 -5.50
N GLN A 81 12.07 -19.12 -5.64
CA GLN A 81 12.39 -20.21 -6.55
C GLN A 81 11.84 -21.54 -6.02
N GLU A 82 11.92 -21.76 -4.71
CA GLU A 82 11.32 -22.93 -4.07
C GLU A 82 9.79 -22.96 -4.30
N TYR A 83 9.13 -21.84 -4.07
CA TYR A 83 7.68 -21.73 -4.32
C TYR A 83 7.33 -21.89 -5.80
N ALA A 84 8.10 -21.30 -6.71
CA ALA A 84 7.86 -21.46 -8.14
C ALA A 84 7.96 -22.93 -8.58
N GLN A 85 8.96 -23.66 -8.08
CA GLN A 85 9.11 -25.11 -8.35
C GLN A 85 7.97 -25.94 -7.77
N ALA A 86 7.44 -25.55 -6.59
CA ALA A 86 6.35 -26.28 -5.96
C ALA A 86 4.99 -26.06 -6.66
N VAL A 87 4.77 -24.87 -7.26
CA VAL A 87 3.46 -24.46 -7.80
C VAL A 87 3.35 -24.65 -9.31
N TYR A 88 4.43 -24.41 -10.08
CA TYR A 88 4.38 -24.37 -11.54
C TYR A 88 5.06 -25.61 -12.15
N ALA A 89 4.41 -26.21 -13.14
CA ALA A 89 4.97 -27.35 -13.87
C ALA A 89 6.24 -26.98 -14.68
N HIS A 90 6.34 -25.72 -15.09
CA HIS A 90 7.43 -25.18 -15.90
C HIS A 90 7.92 -23.85 -15.31
N PRO A 91 8.60 -23.85 -14.13
CA PRO A 91 9.07 -22.65 -13.46
C PRO A 91 10.12 -21.87 -14.28
N GLU A 92 10.82 -22.55 -15.20
CA GLU A 92 11.80 -21.95 -16.10
C GLU A 92 11.23 -20.92 -17.09
N TYR A 93 9.91 -20.90 -17.29
CA TYR A 93 9.23 -19.90 -18.12
C TYR A 93 8.92 -18.61 -17.37
N LEU A 94 9.11 -18.60 -16.04
CA LEU A 94 8.82 -17.43 -15.20
C LEU A 94 10.06 -16.55 -15.09
N GLN A 95 9.92 -15.33 -15.57
CA GLN A 95 10.90 -14.27 -15.31
C GLN A 95 10.40 -13.42 -14.16
N THR A 96 10.95 -13.62 -12.97
CA THR A 96 10.56 -12.88 -11.77
C THR A 96 11.77 -12.51 -10.93
N LEU A 97 11.70 -11.35 -10.27
CA LEU A 97 12.67 -10.97 -9.24
C LEU A 97 12.42 -11.78 -7.95
N ALA A 98 13.45 -11.94 -7.14
CA ALA A 98 13.33 -12.56 -5.83
C ALA A 98 12.41 -11.79 -4.89
N THR A 99 12.29 -10.47 -5.07
CA THR A 99 11.51 -9.58 -4.24
C THR A 99 10.44 -8.86 -5.04
N SER A 100 9.38 -8.43 -4.34
CA SER A 100 8.42 -7.45 -4.81
C SER A 100 8.68 -6.14 -4.09
N THR A 101 8.97 -5.09 -4.84
CA THR A 101 9.42 -3.81 -4.30
C THR A 101 8.50 -2.66 -4.69
N PRO A 102 8.40 -1.61 -3.84
CA PRO A 102 7.65 -0.39 -4.20
C PRO A 102 8.35 0.36 -5.33
N ILE A 103 7.61 1.23 -6.00
CA ILE A 103 8.12 2.09 -7.07
C ILE A 103 9.26 3.00 -6.58
N SER A 104 9.16 3.49 -5.34
CA SER A 104 10.17 4.36 -4.71
C SER A 104 11.54 3.68 -4.50
N ALA A 105 11.61 2.36 -4.54
CA ALA A 105 12.88 1.63 -4.50
C ALA A 105 13.69 1.74 -5.82
N HIS A 106 13.05 2.10 -6.93
CA HIS A 106 13.66 2.16 -8.26
C HIS A 106 13.84 3.59 -8.78
N VAL A 107 12.92 4.48 -8.43
CA VAL A 107 12.91 5.87 -8.94
C VAL A 107 12.38 6.82 -7.86
N LYS A 108 12.70 8.10 -8.00
CA LYS A 108 12.11 9.14 -7.15
C LYS A 108 10.62 9.27 -7.45
N VAL A 109 9.79 9.06 -6.45
CA VAL A 109 8.35 9.31 -6.46
C VAL A 109 8.08 10.67 -5.83
N ASP A 110 7.22 11.47 -6.43
CA ASP A 110 6.91 12.83 -5.94
C ASP A 110 5.76 12.80 -4.94
N LEU A 111 4.84 11.82 -5.06
CA LEU A 111 3.73 11.60 -4.12
C LEU A 111 3.34 10.13 -4.07
N GLU A 112 3.07 9.61 -2.88
CA GLU A 112 2.52 8.28 -2.65
C GLU A 112 1.10 8.37 -2.11
N LEU A 113 0.16 7.64 -2.73
CA LEU A 113 -1.21 7.51 -2.27
C LEU A 113 -1.49 6.05 -1.92
N TRP A 114 -1.59 5.78 -0.64
CA TRP A 114 -1.76 4.44 -0.09
C TRP A 114 -3.21 3.97 -0.15
N GLY A 115 -3.41 2.65 -0.16
CA GLY A 115 -4.71 2.00 -0.07
C GLY A 115 -4.80 0.71 -0.87
N CYS A 116 -5.51 -0.27 -0.36
CA CYS A 116 -5.84 -1.51 -1.06
C CYS A 116 -7.34 -1.82 -0.92
N PRO A 117 -8.15 -1.31 -1.84
CA PRO A 117 -7.85 -0.37 -2.93
C PRO A 117 -7.64 1.08 -2.45
N VAL A 118 -7.09 1.90 -3.34
CA VAL A 118 -6.96 3.35 -3.12
C VAL A 118 -8.34 4.00 -2.95
N ASN A 119 -8.44 5.02 -2.10
CA ASN A 119 -9.68 5.76 -1.91
C ASN A 119 -9.88 6.76 -3.07
N LYS A 120 -11.02 6.65 -3.79
CA LYS A 120 -11.33 7.48 -4.94
C LYS A 120 -11.37 8.99 -4.63
N HIS A 121 -11.89 9.39 -3.48
CA HIS A 121 -11.94 10.79 -3.08
C HIS A 121 -10.55 11.37 -2.78
N GLN A 122 -9.66 10.55 -2.21
CA GLN A 122 -8.26 10.95 -2.02
C GLN A 122 -7.52 11.07 -3.35
N LEU A 123 -7.77 10.19 -4.32
CA LEU A 123 -7.17 10.30 -5.65
C LEU A 123 -7.66 11.56 -6.38
N LEU A 124 -8.96 11.85 -6.32
CA LEU A 124 -9.51 13.09 -6.88
C LEU A 124 -8.92 14.33 -6.22
N GLU A 125 -8.78 14.31 -4.89
CA GLU A 125 -8.12 15.40 -4.15
C GLU A 125 -6.68 15.60 -4.62
N VAL A 126 -5.92 14.51 -4.78
CA VAL A 126 -4.54 14.58 -5.27
C VAL A 126 -4.47 15.20 -6.66
N VAL A 127 -5.26 14.72 -7.60
CA VAL A 127 -5.27 15.24 -8.99
C VAL A 127 -5.68 16.72 -8.99
N THR A 128 -6.78 17.06 -8.31
CA THR A 128 -7.27 18.44 -8.24
C THR A 128 -6.26 19.38 -7.58
N ALA A 129 -5.64 18.95 -6.49
CA ALA A 129 -4.62 19.73 -5.79
C ALA A 129 -3.43 20.03 -6.69
N LEU A 130 -2.95 19.05 -7.44
CA LEU A 130 -1.83 19.21 -8.37
C LEU A 130 -2.16 20.13 -9.54
N LEU A 131 -3.38 20.03 -10.10
CA LEU A 131 -3.86 20.96 -11.12
C LEU A 131 -3.90 22.40 -10.61
N GLN A 132 -4.25 22.59 -9.34
CA GLN A 132 -4.29 23.89 -8.67
C GLN A 132 -2.94 24.31 -8.07
N GLN A 133 -1.88 23.54 -8.27
CA GLN A 133 -0.53 23.77 -7.72
C GLN A 133 -0.51 23.93 -6.17
N ARG A 134 -1.38 23.21 -5.46
CA ARG A 134 -1.43 23.17 -4.00
C ARG A 134 -1.09 21.78 -3.46
N LYS A 135 -0.78 21.70 -2.18
CA LYS A 135 -0.58 20.41 -1.51
C LYS A 135 -1.93 19.69 -1.33
N PRO A 136 -2.01 18.36 -1.61
CA PRO A 136 -3.20 17.58 -1.32
C PRO A 136 -3.52 17.55 0.18
N ALA A 137 -4.80 17.68 0.52
CA ALA A 137 -5.31 17.59 1.89
C ALA A 137 -5.67 16.14 2.23
N LEU A 138 -4.66 15.31 2.48
CA LEU A 138 -4.84 13.91 2.85
C LEU A 138 -4.92 13.73 4.38
N PRO A 139 -5.64 12.70 4.89
CA PRO A 139 -5.69 12.40 6.31
C PRO A 139 -4.30 12.21 6.91
N GLN A 140 -4.04 12.84 8.07
CA GLN A 140 -2.78 12.71 8.83
C GLN A 140 -3.01 11.99 10.18
N TYR A 141 -4.10 11.26 10.30
CA TYR A 141 -4.54 10.58 11.53
C TYR A 141 -4.79 9.10 11.27
N SER A 142 -4.88 8.33 12.36
CA SER A 142 -5.07 6.87 12.27
C SER A 142 -6.52 6.47 11.94
N VAL A 143 -6.68 5.23 11.47
CA VAL A 143 -7.98 4.58 11.27
C VAL A 143 -8.84 4.62 12.53
N CYS A 144 -8.25 4.65 13.73
CA CYS A 144 -9.00 4.77 14.99
C CYS A 144 -9.91 6.00 15.05
N LEU A 145 -9.51 7.13 14.45
CA LEU A 145 -10.36 8.32 14.40
C LEU A 145 -11.60 8.08 13.51
N GLU A 146 -11.43 7.39 12.39
CA GLU A 146 -12.56 6.99 11.53
C GLU A 146 -13.50 6.01 12.26
N CYS A 147 -12.95 5.03 13.02
CA CYS A 147 -13.74 4.15 13.87
C CYS A 147 -14.61 4.94 14.84
N LYS A 148 -14.03 5.92 15.52
CA LYS A 148 -14.75 6.76 16.49
C LYS A 148 -15.82 7.62 15.82
N ARG A 149 -15.52 8.24 14.69
CA ARG A 149 -16.49 9.04 13.90
C ARG A 149 -17.65 8.20 13.40
N ARG A 150 -17.39 6.93 13.09
CA ARG A 150 -18.40 5.98 12.61
C ARG A 150 -19.25 5.40 13.75
N GLY A 151 -18.87 5.60 15.01
CA GLY A 151 -19.51 5.00 16.17
C GLY A 151 -19.23 3.50 16.32
N THR A 152 -18.15 3.00 15.72
CA THR A 152 -17.77 1.58 15.76
C THR A 152 -17.17 1.24 17.13
N ASN A 153 -17.62 0.13 17.74
CA ASN A 153 -16.97 -0.42 18.92
C ASN A 153 -15.54 -0.85 18.59
N CYS A 154 -14.60 -0.55 19.48
CA CYS A 154 -13.22 -0.99 19.30
C CYS A 154 -13.12 -2.51 19.41
N VAL A 155 -12.78 -3.18 18.32
CA VAL A 155 -12.69 -4.65 18.25
C VAL A 155 -11.60 -5.21 19.16
N THR A 156 -10.55 -4.45 19.41
CA THR A 156 -9.48 -4.82 20.34
C THR A 156 -9.99 -4.83 21.77
N VAL A 157 -10.68 -3.76 22.19
CA VAL A 157 -11.21 -3.65 23.57
C VAL A 157 -12.42 -4.54 23.80
N ALA A 158 -13.36 -4.57 22.84
CA ALA A 158 -14.62 -5.30 22.99
C ALA A 158 -14.49 -6.82 22.76
N SER A 159 -13.55 -7.25 21.93
CA SER A 159 -13.47 -8.64 21.45
C SER A 159 -12.06 -9.25 21.52
N GLY A 160 -11.05 -8.52 22.02
CA GLY A 160 -9.67 -9.00 22.09
C GLY A 160 -9.02 -9.30 20.72
N ILE A 161 -9.45 -8.60 19.66
CA ILE A 161 -8.96 -8.85 18.30
C ILE A 161 -7.76 -7.96 18.04
N ALA A 162 -6.64 -8.55 17.56
CA ALA A 162 -5.48 -7.80 17.09
C ALA A 162 -5.86 -6.85 15.93
N CYS A 163 -5.41 -5.60 15.99
CA CYS A 163 -5.86 -4.55 15.08
C CYS A 163 -4.75 -3.52 14.83
N LEU A 164 -4.33 -3.34 13.57
CA LEU A 164 -3.33 -2.34 13.19
C LEU A 164 -3.89 -0.91 13.07
N GLY A 165 -5.17 -0.68 13.39
CA GLY A 165 -5.82 0.63 13.28
C GLY A 165 -5.08 1.79 13.94
N PRO A 166 -4.51 1.64 15.14
CA PRO A 166 -3.74 2.70 15.81
C PRO A 166 -2.53 3.20 15.03
N ILE A 167 -1.85 2.32 14.28
CA ILE A 167 -0.63 2.62 13.54
C ILE A 167 -0.84 2.76 12.03
N THR A 168 -2.08 2.60 11.55
CA THR A 168 -2.43 2.69 10.12
C THR A 168 -3.05 4.04 9.79
N GLN A 169 -2.62 4.64 8.68
CA GLN A 169 -3.18 5.89 8.16
C GLN A 169 -4.64 5.73 7.75
N ALA A 170 -5.45 6.73 8.06
CA ALA A 170 -6.87 6.78 7.70
C ALA A 170 -7.09 6.97 6.19
N GLY A 171 -8.30 6.61 5.73
CA GLY A 171 -8.70 6.76 4.34
C GLY A 171 -9.72 5.75 3.86
N CYS A 172 -9.87 4.62 4.60
CA CYS A 172 -10.79 3.54 4.25
C CYS A 172 -12.18 3.67 4.90
N GLY A 173 -12.40 4.68 5.76
CA GLY A 173 -13.63 4.80 6.55
C GLY A 173 -13.77 3.72 7.62
N ALA A 174 -12.67 3.11 8.08
CA ALA A 174 -12.64 2.05 9.09
C ALA A 174 -13.56 0.85 8.77
N ILE A 175 -13.57 0.41 7.50
CA ILE A 175 -14.50 -0.64 7.05
C ILE A 175 -14.30 -1.96 7.81
N CYS A 176 -13.07 -2.41 8.04
CA CYS A 176 -12.82 -3.69 8.73
C CYS A 176 -13.34 -3.69 10.15
N PRO A 177 -13.05 -2.69 11.01
CA PRO A 177 -13.62 -2.62 12.35
C PRO A 177 -15.14 -2.51 12.37
N ALA A 178 -15.76 -1.86 11.38
CA ALA A 178 -17.22 -1.76 11.30
C ALA A 178 -17.91 -3.11 11.07
N TYR A 179 -17.18 -4.09 10.54
CA TYR A 179 -17.63 -5.48 10.36
C TYR A 179 -17.01 -6.44 11.38
N GLY A 180 -16.56 -5.94 12.54
CA GLY A 180 -16.04 -6.77 13.63
C GLY A 180 -14.68 -7.41 13.36
N ARG A 181 -13.87 -6.84 12.42
CA ARG A 181 -12.51 -7.32 12.09
C ARG A 181 -11.46 -6.30 12.51
N GLY A 182 -10.28 -6.78 12.89
CA GLY A 182 -9.11 -5.91 13.07
C GLY A 182 -8.70 -5.22 11.77
N CYS A 183 -8.02 -4.07 11.87
CA CYS A 183 -7.41 -3.42 10.72
C CYS A 183 -6.19 -4.21 10.23
N TYR A 184 -6.04 -4.35 8.92
CA TYR A 184 -4.94 -5.07 8.26
C TYR A 184 -3.82 -4.18 7.74
N GLY A 185 -3.84 -2.88 8.03
CA GLY A 185 -2.77 -1.98 7.63
C GLY A 185 -2.73 -1.60 6.14
N CYS A 186 -3.81 -1.81 5.39
CA CYS A 186 -3.81 -1.64 3.93
C CYS A 186 -3.67 -0.19 3.44
N PHE A 187 -3.81 0.81 4.30
CA PHE A 187 -3.53 2.22 4.02
C PHE A 187 -2.13 2.66 4.49
N GLY A 188 -1.27 1.68 4.81
CA GLY A 188 0.11 1.92 5.20
C GLY A 188 0.28 2.54 6.59
N PRO A 189 1.53 2.74 7.02
CA PRO A 189 1.82 3.29 8.33
C PRO A 189 1.48 4.79 8.41
N LEU A 190 1.19 5.25 9.62
CA LEU A 190 1.12 6.67 9.91
C LEU A 190 2.43 7.37 9.57
N HIS A 191 2.34 8.62 9.11
CA HIS A 191 3.51 9.44 8.91
C HIS A 191 4.28 9.65 10.23
N ASN A 192 5.60 9.46 10.21
CA ASN A 192 6.50 9.54 11.38
C ASN A 192 6.12 8.57 12.51
N LEU A 193 5.61 7.38 12.18
CA LEU A 193 5.28 6.35 13.15
C LEU A 193 6.52 5.85 13.88
N ASP A 194 6.49 5.89 15.23
CA ASP A 194 7.31 5.00 16.07
C ASP A 194 6.43 3.79 16.46
N PRO A 195 6.73 2.58 15.99
CA PRO A 195 5.92 1.40 16.29
C PRO A 195 6.13 0.85 17.70
N LYS A 196 7.26 1.15 18.37
CA LYS A 196 7.65 0.54 19.65
C LYS A 196 6.57 0.57 20.74
N PRO A 197 5.89 1.70 21.00
CA PRO A 197 4.86 1.73 22.06
C PRO A 197 3.65 0.86 21.77
N PHE A 198 3.46 0.46 20.51
CA PHE A 198 2.32 -0.33 20.07
C PHE A 198 2.57 -1.83 20.12
N ILE A 199 3.82 -2.29 20.11
CA ILE A 199 4.16 -3.73 20.08
C ILE A 199 3.55 -4.49 21.26
N PRO A 200 3.68 -4.05 22.53
CA PRO A 200 3.07 -4.77 23.66
C PRO A 200 1.54 -4.88 23.54
N VAL A 201 0.90 -3.85 23.00
CA VAL A 201 -0.56 -3.87 22.79
C VAL A 201 -0.94 -4.87 21.72
N LEU A 202 -0.18 -4.98 20.65
CA LEU A 202 -0.44 -5.93 19.57
C LEU A 202 -0.25 -7.36 20.05
N MET A 203 0.85 -7.66 20.74
CA MET A 203 1.17 -8.98 21.29
C MET A 203 0.18 -9.44 22.34
N ALA A 204 -0.33 -8.54 23.19
CA ALA A 204 -1.34 -8.88 24.19
C ALA A 204 -2.68 -9.39 23.60
N HIS A 205 -2.91 -9.20 22.32
CA HIS A 205 -4.11 -9.62 21.60
C HIS A 205 -3.86 -10.70 20.55
N GLU A 206 -2.70 -11.33 20.56
CA GLU A 206 -2.41 -12.51 19.75
C GLU A 206 -3.24 -13.71 20.24
N ARG A 207 -3.83 -14.44 19.30
CA ARG A 207 -4.56 -15.68 19.56
C ARG A 207 -3.68 -16.93 19.39
N PHE A 208 -2.58 -16.79 18.65
CA PHE A 208 -1.61 -17.84 18.38
C PHE A 208 -0.22 -17.22 18.06
N PRO A 209 0.87 -17.91 18.36
CA PRO A 209 2.22 -17.40 18.16
C PRO A 209 2.48 -16.90 16.73
N GLY A 210 3.11 -15.74 16.60
CA GLY A 210 3.44 -15.10 15.32
C GLY A 210 2.26 -14.47 14.58
N GLU A 211 1.08 -14.33 15.22
CA GLU A 211 -0.07 -13.64 14.60
C GLU A 211 0.24 -12.17 14.31
N ALA A 212 0.91 -11.48 15.23
CA ALA A 212 1.28 -10.08 15.08
C ALA A 212 2.23 -9.87 13.89
N VAL A 213 3.24 -10.72 13.75
CA VAL A 213 4.17 -10.69 12.61
C VAL A 213 3.44 -10.92 11.29
N ARG A 214 2.58 -11.94 11.25
CA ARG A 214 1.76 -12.21 10.05
C ARG A 214 0.87 -11.02 9.69
N LEU A 215 0.21 -10.42 10.67
CA LEU A 215 -0.67 -9.27 10.46
C LEU A 215 0.10 -8.07 9.90
N LEU A 216 1.27 -7.75 10.45
CA LEU A 216 2.15 -6.67 9.99
C LEU A 216 2.67 -6.91 8.57
N ARG A 217 2.96 -8.17 8.18
CA ARG A 217 3.51 -8.55 6.88
C ARG A 217 2.48 -8.78 5.78
N THR A 218 1.17 -8.86 6.10
CA THR A 218 0.14 -9.33 5.15
C THR A 218 -0.04 -8.41 3.94
N ILE A 219 -0.19 -7.08 4.11
CA ILE A 219 -0.55 -6.19 3.00
C ILE A 219 0.52 -5.13 2.74
N SER A 220 1.04 -4.51 3.80
CA SER A 220 2.02 -3.41 3.71
C SER A 220 3.35 -3.81 4.37
N GLY A 221 3.70 -5.09 4.32
CA GLY A 221 4.83 -5.65 5.06
C GLY A 221 6.20 -5.10 4.67
N ALA A 222 6.36 -4.62 3.44
CA ALA A 222 7.58 -3.95 2.99
C ALA A 222 7.57 -2.42 3.25
N ALA A 223 6.55 -1.87 3.92
CA ALA A 223 6.61 -0.51 4.42
C ALA A 223 7.60 -0.44 5.59
N PRO A 224 8.59 0.47 5.58
CA PRO A 224 9.70 0.44 6.56
C PRO A 224 9.25 0.42 8.02
N ALA A 225 8.20 1.17 8.38
CA ALA A 225 7.69 1.20 9.75
C ALA A 225 6.99 -0.11 10.17
N PHE A 226 6.32 -0.80 9.23
CA PHE A 226 5.71 -2.11 9.53
C PHE A 226 6.74 -3.24 9.54
N GLU A 227 7.76 -3.16 8.69
CA GLU A 227 8.90 -4.07 8.73
C GLU A 227 9.66 -3.94 10.06
N GLN A 228 9.92 -2.69 10.50
CA GLN A 228 10.50 -2.43 11.81
C GLN A 228 9.64 -2.99 12.95
N ALA A 229 8.32 -2.79 12.89
CA ALA A 229 7.38 -3.33 13.87
C ALA A 229 7.45 -4.87 13.93
N ALA A 230 7.45 -5.54 12.78
CA ALA A 230 7.54 -7.00 12.70
C ALA A 230 8.87 -7.53 13.28
N ASN A 231 9.98 -6.85 13.00
CA ASN A 231 11.28 -7.22 13.54
C ASN A 231 11.35 -7.02 15.07
N LEU A 232 10.70 -6.00 15.61
CA LEU A 232 10.59 -5.80 17.07
C LEU A 232 9.77 -6.91 17.73
N VAL A 233 8.66 -7.34 17.13
CA VAL A 233 7.86 -8.47 17.65
C VAL A 233 8.70 -9.73 17.67
N LEU A 234 9.42 -10.07 16.58
CA LEU A 234 10.28 -11.24 16.52
C LEU A 234 11.35 -11.23 17.60
N ALA A 235 12.00 -10.08 17.84
CA ALA A 235 13.00 -9.95 18.88
C ALA A 235 12.43 -10.15 20.30
N GLU A 236 11.19 -9.70 20.56
CA GLU A 236 10.52 -9.94 21.84
C GLU A 236 10.09 -11.41 21.99
N GLU A 237 9.60 -12.06 20.94
CA GLU A 237 9.28 -13.51 20.96
C GLU A 237 10.53 -14.36 21.26
N GLU A 238 11.67 -14.07 20.62
CA GLU A 238 12.95 -14.76 20.88
C GLU A 238 13.46 -14.56 22.31
N ALA A 239 13.25 -13.39 22.90
CA ALA A 239 13.66 -13.10 24.27
C ALA A 239 12.83 -13.83 25.34
N HIS A 240 11.63 -14.31 24.99
CA HIS A 240 10.70 -15.00 25.88
C HIS A 240 10.62 -16.53 25.63
N ALA A 241 11.32 -17.05 24.62
CA ALA A 241 11.40 -18.47 24.26
C ALA A 241 12.55 -19.15 24.99
#